data_074753c9a6d2e84d06483b0bfcfb4061
#
_entry.id   074753c9a6d2e84d06483b0bfcfb4061
#
_cell.length_a   1.000
_cell.length_b   1.000
_cell.length_c   1.000
_cell.angle_alpha   90.00
_cell.angle_beta   90.00
_cell.angle_gamma   90.00
#
_symmetry.space_group_name_H-M   'P 1'
#
loop_
_entity.id
_entity.type
_entity.pdbx_description
1 polymer ?
#
loop_
_entity_poly.entity_id
_entity_poly.type
_entity_poly.pdbx_seq_one_letter_code
_entity_poly.pdbx_strand_id
1 'polypeptide(L)'
;MAKFGFLSVLEEELDKHLDYDFAMDWDKKNHAVEVTFILEAQNSSNVETIDDKGEVSDEDVIFEDYVLFYNPAKSRFDEEDYLVTIPYEPKKGLSREFLSYFAVTLNEVATEGLSDLMDFLSDDGPEEFGLVWDKEAFEKGEAQLEEKEFFAYPRY
;
A
#
# COMPACT_ATOMS: atom_id res chain seq x y z
N MET A 1 -14.67 17.28 -3.74
CA MET A 1 -14.05 18.34 -2.93
C MET A 1 -13.13 17.72 -1.87
N ALA A 2 -11.89 18.19 -1.79
CA ALA A 2 -10.87 17.61 -0.92
C ALA A 2 -11.01 18.11 0.54
N LYS A 3 -12.03 17.62 1.24
CA LYS A 3 -12.36 18.02 2.61
C LYS A 3 -11.23 17.75 3.61
N PHE A 4 -10.48 16.66 3.39
CA PHE A 4 -9.37 16.25 4.25
C PHE A 4 -8.02 16.36 3.54
N GLY A 5 -7.83 17.40 2.73
CA GLY A 5 -6.57 17.63 2.04
C GLY A 5 -6.18 16.45 1.14
N PHE A 6 -4.91 16.03 1.20
CA PHE A 6 -4.45 14.93 0.34
C PHE A 6 -5.06 13.57 0.72
N LEU A 7 -5.59 13.42 1.95
CA LEU A 7 -6.26 12.17 2.34
C LEU A 7 -7.50 11.92 1.47
N SER A 8 -8.29 12.97 1.21
CA SER A 8 -9.48 12.85 0.35
C SER A 8 -9.09 12.46 -1.08
N VAL A 9 -8.03 13.06 -1.60
CA VAL A 9 -7.53 12.79 -2.95
C VAL A 9 -6.96 11.38 -3.02
N LEU A 10 -6.20 10.96 -2.01
CA LEU A 10 -5.67 9.60 -1.93
C LEU A 10 -6.80 8.55 -1.98
N GLU A 11 -7.84 8.76 -1.19
CA GLU A 11 -9.01 7.86 -1.18
C GLU A 11 -9.67 7.80 -2.56
N GLU A 12 -9.88 8.95 -3.21
CA GLU A 12 -10.46 9.01 -4.55
C GLU A 12 -9.62 8.25 -5.58
N GLU A 13 -8.30 8.44 -5.55
CA GLU A 13 -7.41 7.79 -6.49
C GLU A 13 -7.27 6.28 -6.24
N LEU A 14 -7.30 5.86 -4.98
CA LEU A 14 -7.33 4.44 -4.64
C LEU A 14 -8.64 3.79 -5.11
N ASP A 15 -9.79 4.43 -4.88
CA ASP A 15 -11.08 3.94 -5.38
C ASP A 15 -11.09 3.80 -6.90
N LYS A 16 -10.41 4.70 -7.59
CA LYS A 16 -10.37 4.73 -9.06
C LYS A 16 -9.43 3.68 -9.66
N HIS A 17 -8.28 3.44 -9.05
CA HIS A 17 -7.19 2.67 -9.64
C HIS A 17 -6.88 1.34 -8.95
N LEU A 18 -7.19 1.19 -7.67
CA LEU A 18 -6.89 -0.03 -6.93
C LEU A 18 -8.07 -1.01 -7.04
N ASP A 19 -7.83 -2.18 -7.60
CA ASP A 19 -8.85 -3.22 -7.82
C ASP A 19 -9.10 -4.11 -6.60
N TYR A 20 -8.49 -3.80 -5.47
CA TYR A 20 -8.54 -4.61 -4.25
C TYR A 20 -9.15 -3.83 -3.10
N ASP A 21 -9.67 -4.53 -2.11
CA ASP A 21 -10.21 -3.90 -0.92
C ASP A 21 -9.10 -3.18 -0.16
N PHE A 22 -9.40 -2.00 0.32
CA PHE A 22 -8.46 -1.22 1.11
C PHE A 22 -9.18 -0.44 2.20
N ALA A 23 -8.41 -0.03 3.21
CA ALA A 23 -8.87 0.86 4.27
C ALA A 23 -7.81 1.91 4.53
N MET A 24 -8.23 3.08 4.96
CA MET A 24 -7.33 4.16 5.37
C MET A 24 -7.53 4.43 6.86
N ASP A 25 -6.43 4.54 7.58
CA ASP A 25 -6.44 4.89 8.99
C ASP A 25 -5.59 6.15 9.19
N TRP A 26 -6.24 7.22 9.64
CA TRP A 26 -5.57 8.47 9.92
C TRP A 26 -5.15 8.54 11.39
N ASP A 27 -3.88 8.28 11.64
CA ASP A 27 -3.28 8.38 12.98
C ASP A 27 -2.88 9.83 13.26
N LYS A 28 -3.80 10.61 13.78
CA LYS A 28 -3.61 12.03 14.04
C LYS A 28 -2.49 12.31 15.02
N LYS A 29 -2.34 11.47 16.04
CA LYS A 29 -1.30 11.64 17.07
C LYS A 29 0.11 11.45 16.49
N ASN A 30 0.24 10.54 15.55
CA ASN A 30 1.52 10.24 14.92
C ASN A 30 1.74 11.00 13.61
N HIS A 31 0.81 11.86 13.22
CA HIS A 31 0.88 12.63 11.96
C HIS A 31 1.09 11.73 10.75
N ALA A 32 0.40 10.60 10.71
CA ALA A 32 0.59 9.57 9.69
C ALA A 32 -0.75 9.06 9.16
N VAL A 33 -0.72 8.55 7.92
CA VAL A 33 -1.86 7.91 7.29
C VAL A 33 -1.44 6.52 6.85
N GLU A 34 -2.12 5.50 7.34
CA GLU A 34 -1.87 4.11 6.97
C GLU A 34 -2.90 3.64 5.97
N VAL A 35 -2.43 3.06 4.87
CA VAL A 35 -3.28 2.40 3.89
C VAL A 35 -3.06 0.90 4.03
N THR A 36 -4.14 0.17 4.30
CA THR A 36 -4.13 -1.30 4.34
C THR A 36 -4.84 -1.80 3.10
N PHE A 37 -4.24 -2.75 2.40
CA PHE A 37 -4.90 -3.40 1.26
C PHE A 37 -4.85 -4.91 1.42
N ILE A 38 -5.83 -5.59 0.80
CA ILE A 38 -6.10 -7.01 1.06
C ILE A 38 -6.08 -7.78 -0.25
N LEU A 39 -5.31 -8.88 -0.27
CA LEU A 39 -5.29 -9.85 -1.37
C LEU A 39 -5.92 -11.15 -0.86
N GLU A 40 -6.86 -11.70 -1.64
CA GLU A 40 -7.50 -12.97 -1.31
C GLU A 40 -7.15 -14.00 -2.39
N ALA A 41 -6.67 -15.16 -1.98
CA ALA A 41 -6.35 -16.23 -2.89
C ALA A 41 -6.95 -17.55 -2.42
N GLN A 42 -7.58 -18.29 -3.35
CA GLN A 42 -8.12 -19.61 -3.07
C GLN A 42 -6.97 -20.62 -2.99
N ASN A 43 -6.97 -21.41 -1.92
CA ASN A 43 -5.98 -22.48 -1.72
C ASN A 43 -6.55 -23.81 -2.19
N SER A 44 -6.75 -23.94 -3.48
CA SER A 44 -7.36 -25.14 -4.09
C SER A 44 -6.50 -26.40 -3.96
N SER A 45 -5.18 -26.23 -3.78
CA SER A 45 -4.24 -27.33 -3.59
C SER A 45 -4.05 -27.73 -2.13
N ASN A 46 -4.71 -27.06 -1.20
CA ASN A 46 -4.61 -27.27 0.25
C ASN A 46 -3.16 -27.25 0.75
N VAL A 47 -2.38 -26.30 0.23
CA VAL A 47 -1.00 -26.08 0.65
C VAL A 47 -0.99 -25.54 2.08
N GLU A 48 -0.19 -26.12 2.96
CA GLU A 48 -0.04 -25.60 4.32
C GLU A 48 0.75 -24.30 4.33
N THR A 49 0.18 -23.27 4.96
CA THR A 49 0.81 -21.96 5.09
C THR A 49 0.99 -21.61 6.56
N ILE A 50 2.01 -20.83 6.85
CA ILE A 50 2.30 -20.34 8.21
C ILE A 50 2.17 -18.83 8.19
N ASP A 51 1.29 -18.28 9.03
CA ASP A 51 1.10 -16.83 9.15
C ASP A 51 2.13 -16.18 10.09
N ASP A 52 2.05 -14.86 10.27
CA ASP A 52 2.99 -14.09 11.13
C ASP A 52 2.95 -14.53 12.59
N LYS A 53 1.87 -15.19 13.01
CA LYS A 53 1.69 -15.68 14.39
C LYS A 53 2.15 -17.12 14.55
N GLY A 54 2.65 -17.73 13.49
CA GLY A 54 3.09 -19.13 13.50
C GLY A 54 1.96 -20.14 13.37
N GLU A 55 0.75 -19.70 13.05
CA GLU A 55 -0.38 -20.60 12.84
C GLU A 55 -0.30 -21.24 11.46
N VAL A 56 -0.55 -22.54 11.40
CA VAL A 56 -0.54 -23.32 10.16
C VAL A 56 -1.98 -23.48 9.67
N SER A 57 -2.22 -23.24 8.39
CA SER A 57 -3.53 -23.40 7.77
C SER A 57 -3.38 -23.90 6.33
N ASP A 58 -4.33 -24.68 5.86
CA ASP A 58 -4.47 -25.09 4.46
C ASP A 58 -5.71 -24.48 3.80
N GLU A 59 -6.33 -23.53 4.47
CA GLU A 59 -7.51 -22.79 3.98
C GLU A 59 -7.11 -21.69 2.99
N ASP A 60 -8.11 -21.00 2.44
CA ASP A 60 -7.88 -19.84 1.58
C ASP A 60 -7.10 -18.76 2.33
N VAL A 61 -6.23 -18.05 1.62
CA VAL A 61 -5.34 -17.07 2.21
C VAL A 61 -5.87 -15.66 2.00
N ILE A 62 -5.92 -14.91 3.10
CA ILE A 62 -6.14 -13.46 3.08
C ILE A 62 -4.82 -12.82 3.48
N PHE A 63 -4.21 -12.09 2.55
CA PHE A 63 -2.94 -11.42 2.77
C PHE A 63 -3.16 -9.92 2.85
N GLU A 64 -2.65 -9.29 3.91
CA GLU A 64 -2.72 -7.86 4.11
C GLU A 64 -1.32 -7.25 4.07
N ASP A 65 -1.19 -6.08 3.48
CA ASP A 65 0.04 -5.30 3.58
C ASP A 65 -0.31 -3.83 3.75
N TYR A 66 0.70 -3.04 4.10
CA TYR A 66 0.49 -1.68 4.59
C TYR A 66 1.42 -0.70 3.90
N VAL A 67 0.89 0.51 3.65
CA VAL A 67 1.67 1.66 3.20
C VAL A 67 1.48 2.78 4.21
N LEU A 68 2.57 3.44 4.58
CA LEU A 68 2.51 4.57 5.52
C LEU A 68 2.92 5.87 4.84
N PHE A 69 2.06 6.88 4.94
CA PHE A 69 2.40 8.26 4.61
C PHE A 69 2.76 8.96 5.91
N TYR A 70 3.95 9.54 5.99
CA TYR A 70 4.46 10.02 7.26
C TYR A 70 5.06 11.42 7.18
N ASN A 71 5.09 12.10 8.32
CA ASN A 71 5.76 13.39 8.48
C ASN A 71 7.18 13.12 8.98
N PRO A 72 8.22 13.41 8.17
CA PRO A 72 9.61 13.11 8.54
C PRO A 72 10.07 13.72 9.87
N ALA A 73 9.44 14.83 10.30
CA ALA A 73 9.81 15.52 11.53
C ALA A 73 9.05 15.03 12.76
N LYS A 74 7.86 14.42 12.58
CA LYS A 74 6.95 14.15 13.70
C LYS A 74 6.51 12.69 13.84
N SER A 75 6.42 11.95 12.75
CA SER A 75 5.95 10.56 12.78
C SER A 75 7.02 9.62 13.31
N ARG A 76 6.58 8.61 14.06
CA ARG A 76 7.46 7.55 14.55
C ARG A 76 6.88 6.20 14.14
N PHE A 77 7.70 5.35 13.56
CA PHE A 77 7.28 4.06 13.04
C PHE A 77 8.51 3.19 12.74
N ASP A 78 8.28 1.91 12.49
CA ASP A 78 9.30 0.99 12.02
C ASP A 78 9.05 0.70 10.53
N GLU A 79 10.00 1.03 9.68
CA GLU A 79 9.89 0.83 8.23
C GLU A 79 9.63 -0.62 7.84
N GLU A 80 10.10 -1.57 8.65
CA GLU A 80 9.93 -3.00 8.39
C GLU A 80 8.46 -3.45 8.49
N ASP A 81 7.61 -2.68 9.15
CA ASP A 81 6.19 -2.97 9.29
C ASP A 81 5.37 -2.64 8.03
N TYR A 82 5.99 -2.01 7.03
CA TYR A 82 5.30 -1.50 5.85
C TYR A 82 5.94 -1.97 4.55
N LEU A 83 5.11 -2.17 3.53
CA LEU A 83 5.58 -2.44 2.16
C LEU A 83 6.42 -1.27 1.65
N VAL A 84 5.92 -0.06 1.87
CA VAL A 84 6.61 1.19 1.52
C VAL A 84 6.17 2.29 2.48
N THR A 85 7.10 3.22 2.75
CA THR A 85 6.81 4.42 3.52
C THR A 85 7.07 5.64 2.65
N ILE A 86 6.13 6.60 2.66
CA ILE A 86 6.16 7.77 1.79
C ILE A 86 6.11 9.05 2.63
N PRO A 87 7.16 9.89 2.56
CA PRO A 87 7.16 11.15 3.30
C PRO A 87 6.26 12.20 2.64
N TYR A 88 5.67 13.06 3.46
CA TYR A 88 4.95 14.23 2.97
C TYR A 88 5.42 15.47 3.70
N GLU A 89 5.30 16.63 3.05
CA GLU A 89 5.57 17.92 3.66
C GLU A 89 4.21 18.52 4.07
N PRO A 90 3.98 18.89 5.36
CA PRO A 90 2.64 19.24 5.85
C PRO A 90 1.96 20.39 5.11
N LYS A 91 2.72 21.41 4.73
CA LYS A 91 2.17 22.59 4.07
C LYS A 91 1.90 22.38 2.58
N LYS A 92 2.85 21.80 1.89
CA LYS A 92 2.74 21.50 0.47
C LYS A 92 1.87 20.27 0.23
N GLY A 93 2.01 19.26 1.06
CA GLY A 93 1.29 18.00 0.97
C GLY A 93 1.75 17.16 -0.21
N LEU A 94 0.79 16.52 -0.85
CA LEU A 94 1.03 15.65 -2.00
C LEU A 94 0.14 16.08 -3.16
N SER A 95 0.63 15.88 -4.38
CA SER A 95 -0.13 16.24 -5.58
C SER A 95 -1.10 15.12 -5.98
N ARG A 96 -2.18 15.50 -6.69
CA ARG A 96 -3.10 14.54 -7.28
C ARG A 96 -2.36 13.63 -8.27
N GLU A 97 -1.45 14.20 -9.05
CA GLU A 97 -0.63 13.48 -10.02
C GLU A 97 0.21 12.39 -9.33
N PHE A 98 0.84 12.73 -8.21
CA PHE A 98 1.61 11.78 -7.42
C PHE A 98 0.71 10.68 -6.84
N LEU A 99 -0.43 11.05 -6.25
CA LEU A 99 -1.36 10.10 -5.63
C LEU A 99 -1.99 9.15 -6.64
N SER A 100 -2.30 9.66 -7.84
CA SER A 100 -2.76 8.82 -8.95
C SER A 100 -1.68 7.83 -9.39
N TYR A 101 -0.46 8.29 -9.55
CA TYR A 101 0.69 7.46 -9.89
C TYR A 101 0.92 6.39 -8.83
N PHE A 102 0.87 6.78 -7.54
CA PHE A 102 0.99 5.84 -6.42
C PHE A 102 -0.10 4.76 -6.49
N ALA A 103 -1.35 5.16 -6.68
CA ALA A 103 -2.49 4.21 -6.72
C ALA A 103 -2.36 3.21 -7.87
N VAL A 104 -1.95 3.67 -9.04
CA VAL A 104 -1.70 2.81 -10.21
C VAL A 104 -0.56 1.84 -9.92
N THR A 105 0.54 2.34 -9.35
CA THR A 105 1.70 1.51 -9.00
C THR A 105 1.32 0.46 -7.94
N LEU A 106 0.57 0.86 -6.91
CA LEU A 106 0.11 -0.07 -5.88
C LEU A 106 -0.75 -1.18 -6.48
N ASN A 107 -1.64 -0.83 -7.42
CA ASN A 107 -2.46 -1.82 -8.10
C ASN A 107 -1.62 -2.82 -8.90
N GLU A 108 -0.57 -2.36 -9.57
CA GLU A 108 0.36 -3.24 -10.30
C GLU A 108 1.10 -4.18 -9.35
N VAL A 109 1.62 -3.64 -8.24
CA VAL A 109 2.30 -4.44 -7.20
C VAL A 109 1.35 -5.48 -6.61
N ALA A 110 0.13 -5.09 -6.31
CA ALA A 110 -0.88 -5.99 -5.76
C ALA A 110 -1.27 -7.08 -6.74
N THR A 111 -1.41 -6.75 -8.02
CA THR A 111 -1.77 -7.71 -9.07
C THR A 111 -0.67 -8.75 -9.29
N GLU A 112 0.58 -8.31 -9.36
CA GLU A 112 1.73 -9.22 -9.42
C GLU A 112 1.82 -10.06 -8.14
N GLY A 113 1.58 -9.42 -7.00
CA GLY A 113 1.57 -10.10 -5.70
C GLY A 113 0.52 -11.18 -5.61
N LEU A 114 -0.68 -10.93 -6.13
CA LEU A 114 -1.74 -11.94 -6.15
C LEU A 114 -1.36 -13.13 -7.02
N SER A 115 -0.76 -12.87 -8.19
CA SER A 115 -0.26 -13.93 -9.07
C SER A 115 0.80 -14.77 -8.36
N ASP A 116 1.75 -14.12 -7.69
CA ASP A 116 2.81 -14.79 -6.92
C ASP A 116 2.24 -15.58 -5.74
N LEU A 117 1.22 -15.05 -5.09
CA LEU A 117 0.53 -15.75 -4.00
C LEU A 117 -0.16 -17.01 -4.50
N MET A 118 -0.80 -16.96 -5.66
CA MET A 118 -1.41 -18.12 -6.28
C MET A 118 -0.38 -19.18 -6.65
N ASP A 119 0.79 -18.77 -7.14
CA ASP A 119 1.93 -19.68 -7.42
C ASP A 119 2.46 -20.30 -6.12
N PHE A 120 2.57 -19.49 -5.06
CA PHE A 120 2.97 -19.96 -3.72
C PHE A 120 2.02 -21.05 -3.19
N LEU A 121 0.74 -20.94 -3.49
CA LEU A 121 -0.29 -21.88 -3.07
C LEU A 121 -0.43 -23.09 -4.01
N SER A 122 0.41 -23.21 -5.04
CA SER A 122 0.46 -24.37 -5.91
C SER A 122 1.37 -25.45 -5.33
N ASP A 123 1.21 -26.71 -5.76
CA ASP A 123 2.01 -27.85 -5.27
C ASP A 123 3.51 -27.68 -5.54
N ASP A 124 3.88 -27.00 -6.61
CA ASP A 124 5.26 -26.75 -7.03
C ASP A 124 5.68 -25.29 -6.79
N GLY A 125 4.97 -24.58 -5.91
CA GLY A 125 5.21 -23.16 -5.65
C GLY A 125 6.44 -22.89 -4.79
N PRO A 126 6.86 -21.60 -4.72
CA PRO A 126 8.00 -21.19 -3.91
C PRO A 126 7.72 -21.40 -2.41
N GLU A 127 8.79 -21.51 -1.62
CA GLU A 127 8.69 -21.73 -0.17
C GLU A 127 8.23 -20.50 0.60
N GLU A 128 8.47 -19.32 0.06
CA GLU A 128 8.14 -18.05 0.71
C GLU A 128 7.36 -17.13 -0.24
N PHE A 129 6.51 -16.31 0.35
CA PHE A 129 5.74 -15.30 -0.37
C PHE A 129 5.95 -13.93 0.29
N GLY A 130 6.09 -12.90 -0.52
CA GLY A 130 6.09 -11.51 -0.08
C GLY A 130 5.91 -10.58 -1.27
N LEU A 131 5.36 -9.40 -1.02
CA LEU A 131 5.22 -8.38 -2.04
C LEU A 131 6.54 -7.67 -2.26
N VAL A 132 6.76 -7.23 -3.49
CA VAL A 132 7.97 -6.49 -3.87
C VAL A 132 7.58 -5.08 -4.31
N TRP A 133 8.14 -4.08 -3.63
CA TRP A 133 8.02 -2.69 -4.02
C TRP A 133 9.39 -2.23 -4.56
N ASP A 134 9.45 -1.95 -5.86
CA ASP A 134 10.66 -1.44 -6.48
C ASP A 134 10.77 0.07 -6.28
N LYS A 135 11.41 0.45 -5.19
CA LYS A 135 11.55 1.85 -4.79
C LYS A 135 12.29 2.68 -5.83
N GLU A 136 13.33 2.12 -6.43
CA GLU A 136 14.12 2.81 -7.45
C GLU A 136 13.30 3.10 -8.71
N ALA A 137 12.53 2.13 -9.19
CA ALA A 137 11.65 2.30 -10.34
C ALA A 137 10.55 3.31 -10.05
N PHE A 138 10.00 3.27 -8.83
CA PHE A 138 8.97 4.22 -8.41
C PHE A 138 9.50 5.65 -8.40
N GLU A 139 10.68 5.86 -7.83
CA GLU A 139 11.32 7.19 -7.76
C GLU A 139 11.64 7.73 -9.15
N LYS A 140 12.06 6.89 -10.09
CA LYS A 140 12.31 7.29 -11.48
C LYS A 140 11.05 7.75 -12.17
N GLY A 141 9.94 7.05 -11.99
CA GLY A 141 8.64 7.44 -12.54
C GLY A 141 8.13 8.72 -11.91
N GLU A 142 8.27 8.87 -10.60
CA GLU A 142 7.91 10.07 -9.86
C GLU A 142 8.63 11.32 -10.40
N ALA A 143 9.91 11.20 -10.69
CA ALA A 143 10.73 12.29 -11.20
C ALA A 143 10.25 12.83 -12.56
N GLN A 144 9.45 12.05 -13.29
CA GLN A 144 8.91 12.45 -14.60
C GLN A 144 7.50 13.04 -14.52
N LEU A 145 6.90 13.06 -13.30
CA LEU A 145 5.56 13.61 -13.14
C LEU A 145 5.56 15.14 -13.24
N GLU A 146 4.54 15.67 -13.93
CA GLU A 146 4.26 17.10 -13.91
C GLU A 146 3.26 17.37 -12.80
N GLU A 147 3.75 17.63 -11.60
CA GLU A 147 2.93 17.86 -10.42
C GLU A 147 2.44 19.31 -10.39
N LYS A 148 1.14 19.50 -10.43
CA LYS A 148 0.51 20.84 -10.49
C LYS A 148 -0.52 21.05 -9.39
N GLU A 149 -1.29 20.03 -9.05
CA GLU A 149 -2.42 20.14 -8.13
C GLU A 149 -2.07 19.52 -6.78
N PHE A 150 -1.64 20.36 -5.83
CA PHE A 150 -1.19 19.94 -4.51
C PHE A 150 -2.28 20.09 -3.45
N PHE A 151 -2.31 19.15 -2.51
CA PHE A 151 -3.23 19.15 -1.39
C PHE A 151 -2.44 18.96 -0.11
N ALA A 152 -2.62 19.88 0.84
CA ALA A 152 -1.88 19.86 2.10
C ALA A 152 -2.35 18.73 3.02
N TYR A 153 -1.56 18.43 4.04
CA TYR A 153 -1.97 17.58 5.15
C TYR A 153 -3.09 18.31 5.91
N PRO A 154 -4.23 17.64 6.19
CA PRO A 154 -5.35 18.33 6.82
C PRO A 154 -5.05 18.78 8.25
N ARG A 155 -5.67 19.87 8.65
CA ARG A 155 -5.59 20.38 10.03
C ARG A 155 -6.69 19.73 10.86
N TYR A 156 -6.39 19.53 12.14
CA TYR A 156 -7.32 18.91 13.08
C TYR A 156 -7.15 19.46 14.48
#